data_c595fd4594896968f61a848a1e761eb0
#
_entry.id   c595fd4594896968f61a848a1e761eb0
#
_cell.length_a   1.000
_cell.length_b   1.000
_cell.length_c   1.000
_cell.angle_alpha   90.00
_cell.angle_beta   90.00
_cell.angle_gamma   90.00
#
_symmetry.space_group_name_H-M   'P 1'
#
loop_
_entity.id
_entity.type
_entity.pdbx_description
1 polymer ?
#
loop_
_entity_poly.entity_id
_entity_poly.type
_entity_poly.pdbx_seq_one_letter_code
_entity_poly.pdbx_strand_id
1 'polypeptide(L)'
;MYHPFSKSRLRLTIIAIALMASASLYAQAVSKVTQLAANVYEIQHLNAGDGFASGNTTVIIGDRQVFVVDSCFLPSTARQDIAQIRQWTDKPVAFVLNTHFHNDHNLGNRAYMDAFPALTIIAHTETKKDMDIFGPGSEGREKKTNASLQQMLDSGKDQDGKPLSAEDREQVKAALDRRKPGMDELKAVKFQSATLTFDHDFTIDLGNHEVQVKFLGRGNTAGDAVVYLPKEKIVVAGDLVVYPIPYIYDGYPAEWIQTLQNLSQLDAGTIVPGHGPVMHDETYVLLVRDLMKSAMDQLNAKLAQAGPAMFLTIDDVKGSIDLTSFQQRFAGNDKDLIAAYNNMTANLVKVLFEEASLR
;
A
#
# COMPACT_ATOMS: atom_id res chain seq x y z
N MET A 1 22.51 13.66 -8.23
CA MET A 1 23.12 12.75 -9.23
C MET A 1 22.04 11.72 -9.58
N TYR A 2 21.55 11.74 -10.81
CA TYR A 2 20.60 10.75 -11.29
C TYR A 2 21.27 9.39 -11.35
N HIS A 3 20.84 8.42 -10.53
CA HIS A 3 21.17 7.02 -10.76
C HIS A 3 20.20 6.48 -11.80
N PRO A 4 20.67 5.95 -12.94
CA PRO A 4 19.81 5.22 -13.84
C PRO A 4 19.41 3.93 -13.13
N PHE A 5 18.12 3.75 -12.87
CA PHE A 5 17.57 2.45 -12.55
C PHE A 5 18.08 1.44 -13.57
N SER A 6 18.86 0.48 -13.10
CA SER A 6 19.28 -0.65 -13.88
C SER A 6 18.03 -1.20 -14.59
N LYS A 7 18.15 -1.45 -15.90
CA LYS A 7 17.16 -2.23 -16.66
C LYS A 7 17.19 -3.68 -16.21
N SER A 8 17.12 -3.92 -14.90
CA SER A 8 16.81 -5.23 -14.37
C SER A 8 15.39 -5.51 -14.82
N ARG A 9 15.23 -6.56 -15.60
CA ARG A 9 13.98 -7.09 -16.11
C ARG A 9 12.96 -6.99 -14.98
N LEU A 10 11.96 -6.13 -15.17
CA LEU A 10 10.77 -6.03 -14.35
C LEU A 10 10.17 -7.45 -14.31
N ARG A 11 10.64 -8.27 -13.39
CA ARG A 11 9.93 -9.51 -13.05
C ARG A 11 8.66 -9.00 -12.41
N LEU A 12 7.56 -9.06 -13.17
CA LEU A 12 6.24 -8.94 -12.60
C LEU A 12 6.15 -10.00 -11.50
N THR A 13 6.44 -9.61 -10.29
CA THR A 13 6.01 -10.34 -9.13
C THR A 13 4.52 -10.04 -9.07
N ILE A 14 3.73 -10.91 -9.72
CA ILE A 14 2.30 -10.90 -9.49
C ILE A 14 2.19 -11.24 -8.01
N ILE A 15 1.75 -10.26 -7.26
CA ILE A 15 1.33 -10.41 -5.88
C ILE A 15 0.50 -11.68 -5.85
N ALA A 16 0.90 -12.66 -5.03
CA ALA A 16 -0.03 -13.67 -4.57
C ALA A 16 -1.10 -12.88 -3.80
N ILE A 17 -2.13 -12.42 -4.52
CA ILE A 17 -3.35 -11.93 -3.90
C ILE A 17 -3.79 -13.11 -3.07
N ALA A 18 -3.70 -12.98 -1.74
CA ALA A 18 -4.27 -13.94 -0.82
C ALA A 18 -5.76 -14.03 -1.17
N LEU A 19 -6.10 -15.02 -1.98
CA LEU A 19 -7.45 -15.32 -2.42
C LEU A 19 -8.16 -15.92 -1.22
N MET A 20 -8.66 -15.06 -0.33
CA MET A 20 -9.59 -15.50 0.69
C MET A 20 -10.92 -15.90 0.00
N ALA A 21 -10.99 -17.15 -0.40
CA ALA A 21 -12.21 -17.75 -0.88
C ALA A 21 -12.91 -18.50 0.24
N SER A 22 -13.72 -17.79 1.03
CA SER A 22 -14.90 -18.40 1.61
C SER A 22 -16.06 -18.11 0.64
N ALA A 23 -16.50 -19.14 -0.09
CA ALA A 23 -17.68 -19.10 -0.92
C ALA A 23 -18.91 -18.95 -0.01
N SER A 24 -19.30 -17.72 0.27
CA SER A 24 -20.59 -17.38 0.82
C SER A 24 -21.23 -16.35 -0.09
N LEU A 25 -22.40 -16.70 -0.62
CA LEU A 25 -23.31 -15.81 -1.35
C LEU A 25 -23.79 -14.69 -0.43
N TYR A 26 -22.98 -13.66 -0.28
CA TYR A 26 -23.37 -12.38 0.27
C TYR A 26 -23.09 -11.31 -0.78
N ALA A 27 -24.06 -10.42 -1.01
CA ALA A 27 -23.78 -9.12 -1.59
C ALA A 27 -22.78 -8.46 -0.63
N GLN A 28 -21.48 -8.57 -0.91
CA GLN A 28 -20.44 -8.07 -0.04
C GLN A 28 -20.51 -6.55 -0.05
N ALA A 29 -20.55 -5.98 1.15
CA ALA A 29 -20.22 -4.58 1.32
C ALA A 29 -18.78 -4.39 0.76
N VAL A 30 -18.66 -3.56 -0.27
CA VAL A 30 -17.38 -3.28 -0.94
C VAL A 30 -16.45 -2.49 -0.02
N SER A 31 -17.01 -1.91 1.04
CA SER A 31 -16.28 -1.15 2.06
C SER A 31 -16.91 -1.29 3.45
N LYS A 32 -16.10 -1.07 4.48
CA LYS A 32 -16.52 -0.97 5.88
C LYS A 32 -16.18 0.42 6.40
N VAL A 33 -17.17 1.12 6.95
CA VAL A 33 -16.98 2.43 7.58
C VAL A 33 -16.75 2.27 9.07
N THR A 34 -15.72 2.93 9.58
CA THR A 34 -15.43 3.05 11.01
C THR A 34 -15.34 4.52 11.39
N GLN A 35 -16.13 4.98 12.36
CA GLN A 35 -15.97 6.32 12.93
C GLN A 35 -14.84 6.29 13.94
N LEU A 36 -13.77 7.04 13.70
CA LEU A 36 -12.56 7.09 14.54
C LEU A 36 -12.66 8.12 15.65
N ALA A 37 -13.30 9.25 15.35
CA ALA A 37 -13.59 10.35 16.27
C ALA A 37 -14.79 11.15 15.75
N ALA A 38 -15.21 12.19 16.45
CA ALA A 38 -16.25 13.10 15.93
C ALA A 38 -15.79 13.69 14.59
N ASN A 39 -16.57 13.47 13.53
CA ASN A 39 -16.28 13.93 12.17
C ASN A 39 -14.99 13.38 11.53
N VAL A 40 -14.46 12.27 12.03
CA VAL A 40 -13.31 11.54 11.45
C VAL A 40 -13.71 10.09 11.20
N TYR A 41 -13.58 9.66 9.95
CA TYR A 41 -14.02 8.35 9.50
C TYR A 41 -12.93 7.65 8.70
N GLU A 42 -12.84 6.34 8.82
CA GLU A 42 -12.15 5.46 7.89
C GLU A 42 -13.16 4.73 7.03
N ILE A 43 -12.87 4.62 5.75
CA ILE A 43 -13.54 3.74 4.79
C ILE A 43 -12.52 2.67 4.42
N GLN A 44 -12.63 1.51 5.06
CA GLN A 44 -11.81 0.35 4.75
C GLN A 44 -12.36 -0.33 3.50
N HIS A 45 -11.55 -0.39 2.44
CA HIS A 45 -11.87 -1.16 1.25
C HIS A 45 -11.47 -2.61 1.46
N LEU A 46 -12.46 -3.50 1.44
CA LEU A 46 -12.21 -4.93 1.59
C LEU A 46 -11.54 -5.44 0.31
N ASN A 47 -10.32 -5.93 0.45
CA ASN A 47 -9.48 -6.32 -0.67
C ASN A 47 -10.21 -7.20 -1.68
N ALA A 48 -10.15 -6.79 -2.92
CA ALA A 48 -10.45 -7.58 -4.11
C ALA A 48 -11.92 -8.03 -4.29
N GLY A 49 -12.91 -7.32 -3.75
CA GLY A 49 -14.31 -7.55 -4.15
C GLY A 49 -14.50 -7.43 -5.67
N ASP A 50 -13.80 -6.48 -6.29
CA ASP A 50 -13.71 -6.23 -7.73
C ASP A 50 -12.45 -6.80 -8.39
N GLY A 51 -11.58 -7.48 -7.63
CA GLY A 51 -10.31 -8.05 -8.10
C GLY A 51 -9.14 -7.07 -8.15
N PHE A 52 -9.28 -5.87 -7.55
CA PHE A 52 -8.20 -4.89 -7.41
C PHE A 52 -8.00 -4.51 -5.95
N ALA A 53 -6.76 -4.38 -5.52
CA ALA A 53 -6.47 -3.81 -4.22
C ALA A 53 -6.89 -2.33 -4.21
N SER A 54 -7.43 -1.85 -3.10
CA SER A 54 -7.68 -0.44 -2.86
C SER A 54 -7.22 -0.10 -1.45
N GLY A 55 -6.44 0.97 -1.34
CA GLY A 55 -6.04 1.49 -0.04
C GLY A 55 -7.22 2.04 0.75
N ASN A 56 -7.10 2.07 2.06
CA ASN A 56 -8.09 2.70 2.94
C ASN A 56 -8.21 4.19 2.65
N THR A 57 -9.41 4.75 2.74
CA THR A 57 -9.65 6.18 2.64
C THR A 57 -9.99 6.74 4.02
N THR A 58 -9.30 7.81 4.46
CA THR A 58 -9.67 8.53 5.68
C THR A 58 -10.32 9.87 5.34
N VAL A 59 -11.42 10.19 6.02
CA VAL A 59 -12.23 11.39 5.80
C VAL A 59 -12.27 12.22 7.07
N ILE A 60 -11.84 13.48 7.00
CA ILE A 60 -11.81 14.44 8.10
C ILE A 60 -12.71 15.61 7.74
N ILE A 61 -13.84 15.76 8.43
CA ILE A 61 -14.86 16.78 8.16
C ILE A 61 -14.61 17.99 9.06
N GLY A 62 -14.06 19.03 8.48
CA GLY A 62 -13.83 20.31 9.14
C GLY A 62 -15.09 21.18 9.28
N ASP A 63 -14.94 22.40 9.77
CA ASP A 63 -16.07 23.33 9.95
C ASP A 63 -16.68 23.79 8.61
N ARG A 64 -15.85 23.95 7.57
CA ARG A 64 -16.29 24.47 6.26
C ARG A 64 -15.95 23.57 5.08
N GLN A 65 -15.07 22.60 5.25
CA GLN A 65 -14.51 21.79 4.17
C GLN A 65 -14.07 20.42 4.68
N VAL A 66 -13.84 19.50 3.75
CA VAL A 66 -13.41 18.13 4.03
C VAL A 66 -11.98 17.92 3.53
N PHE A 67 -11.19 17.23 4.32
CA PHE A 67 -9.87 16.68 3.96
C PHE A 67 -9.98 15.17 3.82
N VAL A 68 -9.47 14.61 2.73
CA VAL A 68 -9.47 13.17 2.45
C VAL A 68 -8.02 12.69 2.33
N VAL A 69 -7.73 11.51 2.86
CA VAL A 69 -6.45 10.83 2.68
C VAL A 69 -6.69 9.61 1.81
N ASP A 70 -6.01 9.56 0.68
CA ASP A 70 -6.08 8.57 -0.39
C ASP A 70 -7.44 8.48 -1.11
N SER A 71 -7.44 7.97 -2.34
CA SER A 71 -8.60 8.05 -3.24
C SER A 71 -8.93 6.73 -3.94
N CYS A 72 -8.41 5.61 -3.45
CA CYS A 72 -8.62 4.26 -3.98
C CYS A 72 -7.99 3.99 -5.36
N PHE A 73 -8.22 2.76 -5.86
CA PHE A 73 -7.77 2.31 -7.16
C PHE A 73 -8.76 2.65 -8.28
N LEU A 74 -9.99 2.17 -8.21
CA LEU A 74 -10.97 2.41 -9.27
C LEU A 74 -11.73 3.73 -9.06
N PRO A 75 -11.92 4.53 -10.10
CA PRO A 75 -12.77 5.71 -10.03
C PRO A 75 -14.21 5.42 -9.55
N SER A 76 -14.75 4.23 -9.82
CA SER A 76 -16.05 3.78 -9.31
C SER A 76 -16.05 3.66 -7.79
N THR A 77 -14.98 3.13 -7.19
CA THR A 77 -14.81 3.05 -5.74
C THR A 77 -14.69 4.45 -5.14
N ALA A 78 -13.88 5.33 -5.73
CA ALA A 78 -13.78 6.73 -5.31
C ALA A 78 -15.15 7.46 -5.38
N ARG A 79 -15.98 7.21 -6.40
CA ARG A 79 -17.34 7.75 -6.47
C ARG A 79 -18.25 7.23 -5.37
N GLN A 80 -18.08 5.99 -4.92
CA GLN A 80 -18.81 5.45 -3.75
C GLN A 80 -18.39 6.16 -2.47
N ASP A 81 -17.10 6.41 -2.27
CA ASP A 81 -16.60 7.17 -1.12
C ASP A 81 -17.15 8.61 -1.14
N ILE A 82 -17.15 9.29 -2.29
CA ILE A 82 -17.73 10.61 -2.46
C ILE A 82 -19.24 10.59 -2.11
N ALA A 83 -19.95 9.56 -2.54
CA ALA A 83 -21.37 9.41 -2.21
C ALA A 83 -21.58 9.19 -0.70
N GLN A 84 -20.68 8.46 -0.05
CA GLN A 84 -20.68 8.25 1.40
C GLN A 84 -20.36 9.54 2.16
N ILE A 85 -19.38 10.33 1.70
CA ILE A 85 -19.03 11.63 2.27
C ILE A 85 -20.26 12.59 2.22
N ARG A 86 -20.97 12.60 1.08
CA ARG A 86 -22.19 13.41 0.91
C ARG A 86 -23.36 13.04 1.82
N GLN A 87 -23.36 11.80 2.37
CA GLN A 87 -24.33 11.42 3.42
C GLN A 87 -23.95 12.02 4.79
N TRP A 88 -22.69 12.30 5.03
CA TRP A 88 -22.22 12.87 6.28
C TRP A 88 -22.24 14.40 6.30
N THR A 89 -22.03 15.02 5.12
CA THR A 89 -21.92 16.48 5.02
C THR A 89 -22.15 17.00 3.60
N ASP A 90 -22.68 18.23 3.50
CA ASP A 90 -22.78 18.99 2.26
C ASP A 90 -21.52 19.83 1.97
N LYS A 91 -20.53 19.82 2.88
CA LYS A 91 -19.29 20.58 2.73
C LYS A 91 -18.45 20.02 1.57
N PRO A 92 -17.77 20.89 0.80
CA PRO A 92 -16.93 20.41 -0.31
C PRO A 92 -15.69 19.70 0.22
N VAL A 93 -15.23 18.66 -0.50
CA VAL A 93 -13.88 18.16 -0.34
C VAL A 93 -12.93 19.19 -0.96
N ALA A 94 -12.11 19.82 -0.12
CA ALA A 94 -11.15 20.82 -0.53
C ALA A 94 -9.76 20.26 -0.74
N PHE A 95 -9.43 19.15 -0.05
CA PHE A 95 -8.13 18.53 -0.11
C PHE A 95 -8.25 17.02 -0.25
N VAL A 96 -7.42 16.43 -1.12
CA VAL A 96 -7.04 15.02 -1.12
C VAL A 96 -5.54 14.97 -0.92
N LEU A 97 -5.06 14.26 0.08
CA LEU A 97 -3.65 13.92 0.23
C LEU A 97 -3.44 12.49 -0.29
N ASN A 98 -2.49 12.29 -1.19
CA ASN A 98 -2.01 10.96 -1.49
C ASN A 98 -0.80 10.64 -0.62
N THR A 99 -0.91 9.57 0.16
CA THR A 99 0.17 9.13 1.07
C THR A 99 1.42 8.76 0.30
N HIS A 100 1.26 8.09 -0.84
CA HIS A 100 2.36 7.67 -1.70
C HIS A 100 1.89 7.45 -3.16
N PHE A 101 2.77 6.98 -4.06
CA PHE A 101 2.48 6.97 -5.49
C PHE A 101 1.76 5.71 -6.00
N HIS A 102 1.56 4.67 -5.21
CA HIS A 102 0.89 3.46 -5.69
C HIS A 102 -0.55 3.75 -6.12
N ASN A 103 -0.96 3.11 -7.20
CA ASN A 103 -2.22 3.45 -7.87
C ASN A 103 -3.47 3.16 -7.05
N ASP A 104 -3.42 2.22 -6.16
CA ASP A 104 -4.50 1.86 -5.25
C ASP A 104 -4.77 2.91 -4.16
N HIS A 105 -3.97 3.97 -4.12
CA HIS A 105 -4.11 5.14 -3.26
C HIS A 105 -4.42 6.44 -4.01
N ASN A 106 -4.25 6.47 -5.34
CA ASN A 106 -4.31 7.75 -6.07
C ASN A 106 -5.06 7.71 -7.42
N LEU A 107 -5.41 6.54 -7.95
CA LEU A 107 -6.02 6.47 -9.28
C LEU A 107 -7.46 7.01 -9.30
N GLY A 108 -8.11 7.07 -8.14
CA GLY A 108 -9.41 7.72 -7.94
C GLY A 108 -9.36 9.25 -7.89
N ASN A 109 -8.19 9.89 -7.87
CA ASN A 109 -8.02 11.35 -7.80
C ASN A 109 -8.88 12.09 -8.81
N ARG A 110 -9.00 11.56 -10.04
CA ARG A 110 -9.79 12.18 -11.09
C ARG A 110 -11.28 12.23 -10.75
N ALA A 111 -11.83 11.22 -10.10
CA ALA A 111 -13.23 11.21 -9.67
C ALA A 111 -13.51 12.31 -8.62
N TYR A 112 -12.56 12.50 -7.68
CA TYR A 112 -12.65 13.61 -6.73
C TYR A 112 -12.55 14.98 -7.41
N MET A 113 -11.63 15.16 -8.35
CA MET A 113 -11.47 16.41 -9.11
C MET A 113 -12.75 16.75 -9.93
N ASP A 114 -13.35 15.74 -10.55
CA ASP A 114 -14.59 15.93 -11.31
C ASP A 114 -15.78 16.28 -10.40
N ALA A 115 -15.82 15.75 -9.19
CA ALA A 115 -16.89 16.03 -8.21
C ALA A 115 -16.72 17.37 -7.48
N PHE A 116 -15.47 17.83 -7.33
CA PHE A 116 -15.09 19.04 -6.58
C PHE A 116 -14.03 19.82 -7.37
N PRO A 117 -14.45 20.69 -8.33
CA PRO A 117 -13.51 21.37 -9.24
C PRO A 117 -12.48 22.30 -8.57
N ALA A 118 -12.72 22.74 -7.33
CA ALA A 118 -11.79 23.56 -6.54
C ALA A 118 -10.84 22.72 -5.65
N LEU A 119 -10.85 21.39 -5.80
CA LEU A 119 -10.04 20.47 -5.04
C LEU A 119 -8.54 20.71 -5.26
N THR A 120 -7.77 20.67 -4.19
CA THR A 120 -6.30 20.56 -4.21
C THR A 120 -5.88 19.15 -3.89
N ILE A 121 -5.13 18.52 -4.79
CA ILE A 121 -4.52 17.20 -4.56
C ILE A 121 -3.07 17.43 -4.10
N ILE A 122 -2.76 16.93 -2.91
CA ILE A 122 -1.49 17.14 -2.22
C ILE A 122 -0.70 15.83 -2.21
N ALA A 123 0.61 15.90 -2.44
CA ALA A 123 1.53 14.78 -2.25
C ALA A 123 2.93 15.29 -1.89
N HIS A 124 3.76 14.42 -1.30
CA HIS A 124 5.18 14.72 -1.18
C HIS A 124 5.83 14.87 -2.56
N THR A 125 6.86 15.71 -2.68
CA THR A 125 7.51 15.99 -3.99
C THR A 125 8.00 14.72 -4.67
N GLU A 126 8.60 13.78 -3.94
CA GLU A 126 9.03 12.50 -4.51
C GLU A 126 7.83 11.64 -4.95
N THR A 127 6.76 11.60 -4.14
CA THR A 127 5.50 10.93 -4.52
C THR A 127 4.95 11.46 -5.84
N LYS A 128 4.90 12.79 -6.00
CA LYS A 128 4.42 13.37 -7.27
C LYS A 128 5.27 12.97 -8.47
N LYS A 129 6.60 12.96 -8.33
CA LYS A 129 7.51 12.51 -9.41
C LYS A 129 7.19 11.09 -9.87
N ASP A 130 7.00 10.18 -8.90
CA ASP A 130 6.68 8.79 -9.19
C ASP A 130 5.25 8.64 -9.73
N MET A 131 4.28 9.40 -9.24
CA MET A 131 2.93 9.47 -9.81
C MET A 131 2.95 9.85 -11.29
N ASP A 132 3.74 10.87 -11.66
CA ASP A 132 3.84 11.33 -13.05
C ASP A 132 4.46 10.28 -13.98
N ILE A 133 5.36 9.44 -13.46
CA ILE A 133 6.03 8.36 -14.20
C ILE A 133 5.14 7.12 -14.30
N PHE A 134 4.58 6.68 -13.19
CA PHE A 134 3.93 5.36 -13.08
C PHE A 134 2.41 5.43 -13.23
N GLY A 135 1.76 6.52 -12.85
CA GLY A 135 0.31 6.66 -12.91
C GLY A 135 -0.28 6.39 -14.29
N PRO A 136 0.21 7.05 -15.38
CA PRO A 136 -0.33 6.86 -16.73
C PRO A 136 -0.26 5.42 -17.26
N GLY A 137 0.60 4.56 -16.69
CA GLY A 137 0.79 3.18 -17.13
C GLY A 137 -0.09 2.14 -16.42
N SER A 138 -1.03 2.54 -15.56
CA SER A 138 -1.83 1.62 -14.72
C SER A 138 -2.58 0.55 -15.52
N GLU A 139 -3.31 0.92 -16.57
CA GLU A 139 -4.02 -0.04 -17.42
C GLU A 139 -3.08 -1.10 -18.02
N GLY A 140 -1.92 -0.66 -18.50
CA GLY A 140 -0.92 -1.56 -19.09
C GLY A 140 -0.35 -2.57 -18.09
N ARG A 141 -0.17 -2.18 -16.84
CA ARG A 141 0.26 -3.09 -15.78
C ARG A 141 -0.81 -4.12 -15.46
N GLU A 142 -2.05 -3.69 -15.32
CA GLU A 142 -3.16 -4.59 -15.03
C GLU A 142 -3.47 -5.57 -16.19
N LYS A 143 -3.29 -5.14 -17.44
CA LYS A 143 -3.33 -6.04 -18.61
C LYS A 143 -2.27 -7.13 -18.52
N LYS A 144 -1.05 -6.81 -18.10
CA LYS A 144 0.03 -7.81 -17.92
C LYS A 144 -0.32 -8.78 -16.80
N THR A 145 -0.89 -8.30 -15.70
CA THR A 145 -1.38 -9.15 -14.60
C THR A 145 -2.44 -10.13 -15.12
N ASN A 146 -3.44 -9.65 -15.84
CA ASN A 146 -4.48 -10.51 -16.42
C ASN A 146 -3.92 -11.51 -17.43
N ALA A 147 -2.97 -11.09 -18.27
CA ALA A 147 -2.31 -11.98 -19.23
C ALA A 147 -1.54 -13.10 -18.53
N SER A 148 -0.88 -12.81 -17.42
CA SER A 148 -0.19 -13.82 -16.63
C SER A 148 -1.17 -14.80 -15.95
N LEU A 149 -2.26 -14.31 -15.38
CA LEU A 149 -3.33 -15.17 -14.83
C LEU A 149 -3.92 -16.08 -15.92
N GLN A 150 -4.17 -15.55 -17.12
CA GLN A 150 -4.64 -16.34 -18.26
C GLN A 150 -3.62 -17.39 -18.68
N GLN A 151 -2.32 -17.03 -18.71
CA GLN A 151 -1.25 -17.97 -19.03
C GLN A 151 -1.17 -19.12 -18.00
N MET A 152 -1.41 -18.85 -16.72
CA MET A 152 -1.50 -19.91 -15.69
C MET A 152 -2.62 -20.91 -16.02
N LEU A 153 -3.80 -20.43 -16.43
CA LEU A 153 -4.91 -21.30 -16.84
C LEU A 153 -4.57 -22.11 -18.07
N ASP A 154 -4.00 -21.49 -19.09
CA ASP A 154 -3.68 -22.11 -20.38
C ASP A 154 -2.57 -23.16 -20.25
N SER A 155 -1.52 -22.86 -19.46
CA SER A 155 -0.41 -23.78 -19.21
C SER A 155 -0.75 -24.86 -18.18
N GLY A 156 -1.71 -24.60 -17.31
CA GLY A 156 -2.02 -25.45 -16.15
C GLY A 156 -0.96 -25.43 -15.07
N LYS A 157 -0.12 -24.39 -15.04
CA LYS A 157 0.99 -24.22 -14.08
C LYS A 157 0.95 -22.86 -13.43
N ASP A 158 1.42 -22.79 -12.19
CA ASP A 158 1.67 -21.53 -11.50
C ASP A 158 2.93 -20.82 -12.07
N GLN A 159 3.30 -19.69 -11.47
CA GLN A 159 4.46 -18.91 -11.89
C GLN A 159 5.80 -19.62 -11.66
N ASP A 160 5.84 -20.55 -10.72
CA ASP A 160 7.01 -21.37 -10.41
C ASP A 160 7.07 -22.62 -11.30
N GLY A 161 6.10 -22.81 -12.21
CA GLY A 161 6.01 -23.96 -13.11
C GLY A 161 5.40 -25.20 -12.47
N LYS A 162 4.84 -25.12 -11.27
CA LYS A 162 4.15 -26.24 -10.60
C LYS A 162 2.75 -26.41 -11.18
N PRO A 163 2.24 -27.66 -11.30
CA PRO A 163 0.88 -27.88 -11.76
C PRO A 163 -0.17 -27.23 -10.84
N LEU A 164 -1.12 -26.53 -11.44
CA LEU A 164 -2.29 -25.99 -10.71
C LEU A 164 -3.21 -27.14 -10.29
N SER A 165 -3.68 -27.10 -9.05
CA SER A 165 -4.80 -27.92 -8.62
C SER A 165 -6.11 -27.53 -9.30
N ALA A 166 -7.16 -28.32 -9.18
CA ALA A 166 -8.49 -27.98 -9.66
C ALA A 166 -9.03 -26.73 -8.95
N GLU A 167 -8.76 -26.61 -7.65
CA GLU A 167 -9.14 -25.47 -6.82
C GLU A 167 -8.42 -24.18 -7.29
N ASP A 168 -7.10 -24.22 -7.49
CA ASP A 168 -6.31 -23.08 -7.98
C ASP A 168 -6.83 -22.59 -9.34
N ARG A 169 -7.20 -23.51 -10.25
CA ARG A 169 -7.76 -23.16 -11.56
C ARG A 169 -9.07 -22.38 -11.42
N GLU A 170 -9.98 -22.84 -10.56
CA GLU A 170 -11.25 -22.14 -10.33
C GLU A 170 -11.01 -20.77 -9.66
N GLN A 171 -10.06 -20.67 -8.76
CA GLN A 171 -9.70 -19.41 -8.12
C GLN A 171 -9.13 -18.40 -9.13
N VAL A 172 -8.20 -18.81 -10.00
CA VAL A 172 -7.62 -17.95 -11.04
C VAL A 172 -8.70 -17.50 -12.04
N LYS A 173 -9.60 -18.40 -12.43
CA LYS A 173 -10.72 -18.08 -13.32
C LYS A 173 -11.67 -17.06 -12.67
N ALA A 174 -12.05 -17.30 -11.42
CA ALA A 174 -12.88 -16.38 -10.65
C ALA A 174 -12.23 -15.01 -10.47
N ALA A 175 -10.90 -14.96 -10.27
CA ALA A 175 -10.14 -13.71 -10.20
C ALA A 175 -10.23 -12.93 -11.52
N LEU A 176 -10.00 -13.59 -12.67
CA LEU A 176 -10.14 -12.97 -13.99
C LEU A 176 -11.56 -12.44 -14.23
N ASP A 177 -12.58 -13.22 -13.87
CA ASP A 177 -13.99 -12.83 -14.08
C ASP A 177 -14.35 -11.61 -13.23
N ARG A 178 -13.92 -11.56 -11.96
CA ARG A 178 -14.14 -10.39 -11.07
C ARG A 178 -13.48 -9.12 -11.60
N ARG A 179 -12.30 -9.23 -12.23
CA ARG A 179 -11.53 -8.10 -12.73
C ARG A 179 -12.09 -7.47 -14.01
N LYS A 180 -12.94 -8.17 -14.76
CA LYS A 180 -13.45 -7.67 -16.05
C LYS A 180 -14.07 -6.28 -16.00
N PRO A 181 -15.02 -5.97 -15.08
CA PRO A 181 -15.62 -4.63 -15.01
C PRO A 181 -14.59 -3.53 -14.73
N GLY A 182 -13.67 -3.76 -13.79
CA GLY A 182 -12.61 -2.82 -13.46
C GLY A 182 -11.62 -2.62 -14.60
N MET A 183 -11.27 -3.67 -15.34
CA MET A 183 -10.45 -3.54 -16.54
C MET A 183 -11.11 -2.69 -17.63
N ASP A 184 -12.44 -2.77 -17.77
CA ASP A 184 -13.16 -1.91 -18.71
C ASP A 184 -13.18 -0.45 -18.26
N GLU A 185 -13.31 -0.21 -16.96
CA GLU A 185 -13.21 1.13 -16.39
C GLU A 185 -11.81 1.73 -16.56
N LEU A 186 -10.74 0.95 -16.32
CA LEU A 186 -9.35 1.39 -16.45
C LEU A 186 -8.98 1.89 -17.85
N LYS A 187 -9.63 1.38 -18.92
CA LYS A 187 -9.44 1.88 -20.30
C LYS A 187 -9.83 3.35 -20.46
N ALA A 188 -10.77 3.84 -19.65
CA ALA A 188 -11.28 5.20 -19.70
C ALA A 188 -10.65 6.13 -18.65
N VAL A 189 -9.81 5.61 -17.77
CA VAL A 189 -9.18 6.40 -16.71
C VAL A 189 -8.27 7.47 -17.28
N LYS A 190 -8.52 8.71 -16.88
CA LYS A 190 -7.59 9.83 -17.07
C LYS A 190 -6.84 10.02 -15.77
N PHE A 191 -5.58 9.65 -15.75
CA PHE A 191 -4.75 9.80 -14.57
C PHE A 191 -4.68 11.27 -14.14
N GLN A 192 -4.81 11.51 -12.84
CA GLN A 192 -4.72 12.83 -12.21
C GLN A 192 -3.66 12.81 -11.12
N SER A 193 -2.54 13.45 -11.39
CA SER A 193 -1.45 13.62 -10.44
C SER A 193 -1.76 14.71 -9.40
N ALA A 194 -0.92 14.81 -8.37
CA ALA A 194 -0.99 15.88 -7.38
C ALA A 194 -0.83 17.27 -8.02
N THR A 195 -1.59 18.24 -7.52
CA THR A 195 -1.59 19.63 -7.96
C THR A 195 -0.76 20.54 -7.07
N LEU A 196 -0.49 20.10 -5.84
CA LEU A 196 0.37 20.77 -4.85
C LEU A 196 1.36 19.75 -4.26
N THR A 197 2.60 20.16 -4.08
CA THR A 197 3.62 19.33 -3.42
C THR A 197 4.16 19.99 -2.17
N PHE A 198 4.73 19.16 -1.28
CA PHE A 198 5.45 19.60 -0.08
C PHE A 198 6.74 18.78 0.10
N ASP A 199 7.71 19.38 0.80
CA ASP A 199 8.97 18.73 1.20
C ASP A 199 9.17 18.75 2.71
N HIS A 200 8.40 19.58 3.43
CA HIS A 200 8.48 19.76 4.87
C HIS A 200 7.09 19.66 5.49
N ASP A 201 7.02 19.20 6.72
CA ASP A 201 5.80 19.13 7.51
C ASP A 201 5.02 20.44 7.44
N PHE A 202 3.71 20.36 7.34
CA PHE A 202 2.82 21.51 7.41
C PHE A 202 1.49 21.16 8.07
N THR A 203 0.73 22.17 8.43
CA THR A 203 -0.56 22.03 9.11
C THR A 203 -1.67 22.71 8.33
N ILE A 204 -2.82 22.06 8.22
CA ILE A 204 -4.05 22.62 7.74
C ILE A 204 -5.04 22.70 8.90
N ASP A 205 -5.51 23.91 9.21
CA ASP A 205 -6.57 24.14 10.19
C ASP A 205 -7.93 24.04 9.49
N LEU A 206 -8.71 23.02 9.85
CA LEU A 206 -10.07 22.80 9.37
C LEU A 206 -11.13 23.46 10.30
N GLY A 207 -10.69 24.20 11.34
CA GLY A 207 -11.51 24.80 12.38
C GLY A 207 -11.65 23.88 13.59
N ASN A 208 -12.40 22.81 13.47
CA ASN A 208 -12.58 21.80 14.54
C ASN A 208 -11.46 20.75 14.61
N HIS A 209 -10.67 20.59 13.55
CA HIS A 209 -9.54 19.65 13.47
C HIS A 209 -8.28 20.35 12.97
N GLU A 210 -7.15 20.07 13.61
CA GLU A 210 -5.82 20.38 13.12
C GLU A 210 -5.27 19.14 12.39
N VAL A 211 -5.00 19.29 11.10
CA VAL A 211 -4.46 18.22 10.25
C VAL A 211 -2.98 18.48 10.01
N GLN A 212 -2.11 17.72 10.67
CA GLN A 212 -0.67 17.77 10.45
C GLN A 212 -0.28 16.76 9.36
N VAL A 213 0.26 17.26 8.26
CA VAL A 213 0.85 16.44 7.19
C VAL A 213 2.34 16.35 7.43
N LYS A 214 2.88 15.14 7.49
CA LYS A 214 4.26 14.88 7.87
C LYS A 214 4.97 13.94 6.90
N PHE A 215 6.28 14.17 6.72
CA PHE A 215 7.20 13.21 6.13
C PHE A 215 8.14 12.68 7.20
N LEU A 216 7.95 11.45 7.61
CA LEU A 216 8.72 10.85 8.72
C LEU A 216 10.02 10.17 8.26
N GLY A 217 10.25 10.10 6.96
CA GLY A 217 11.36 9.42 6.31
C GLY A 217 10.86 8.50 5.19
N ARG A 218 11.77 7.96 4.41
CA ARG A 218 11.45 6.98 3.36
C ARG A 218 11.03 5.65 3.98
N GLY A 219 10.18 4.93 3.29
CA GLY A 219 9.69 3.63 3.75
C GLY A 219 9.26 2.75 2.60
N ASN A 220 7.96 2.61 2.37
CA ASN A 220 7.40 1.87 1.25
C ASN A 220 7.80 2.52 -0.09
N THR A 221 7.90 3.85 -0.09
CA THR A 221 8.33 4.67 -1.24
C THR A 221 9.33 5.75 -0.82
N ALA A 222 9.74 6.60 -1.75
CA ALA A 222 10.62 7.73 -1.45
C ALA A 222 9.91 8.91 -0.80
N GLY A 223 8.57 8.94 -0.80
CA GLY A 223 7.78 10.10 -0.40
C GLY A 223 6.56 9.76 0.44
N ASP A 224 6.64 8.74 1.31
CA ASP A 224 5.52 8.34 2.15
C ASP A 224 5.12 9.46 3.13
N ALA A 225 3.93 10.01 2.93
CA ALA A 225 3.34 11.02 3.80
C ALA A 225 2.39 10.38 4.81
N VAL A 226 2.36 10.91 6.02
CA VAL A 226 1.38 10.54 7.04
C VAL A 226 0.55 11.76 7.42
N VAL A 227 -0.67 11.50 7.88
CA VAL A 227 -1.54 12.52 8.46
C VAL A 227 -1.69 12.25 9.95
N TYR A 228 -1.42 13.25 10.77
CA TYR A 228 -1.58 13.16 12.22
C TYR A 228 -2.59 14.18 12.72
N LEU A 229 -3.56 13.70 13.51
CA LEU A 229 -4.56 14.50 14.22
C LEU A 229 -4.20 14.50 15.72
N PRO A 230 -3.47 15.53 16.19
CA PRO A 230 -2.89 15.49 17.54
C PRO A 230 -3.93 15.48 18.66
N LYS A 231 -5.04 16.18 18.50
CA LYS A 231 -6.13 16.22 19.47
C LYS A 231 -6.85 14.88 19.60
N GLU A 232 -7.08 14.22 18.48
CA GLU A 232 -7.76 12.92 18.39
C GLU A 232 -6.82 11.76 18.64
N LYS A 233 -5.48 11.99 18.62
CA LYS A 233 -4.44 10.97 18.68
C LYS A 233 -4.58 9.91 17.59
N ILE A 234 -4.89 10.34 16.37
CA ILE A 234 -5.04 9.48 15.20
C ILE A 234 -3.89 9.74 14.23
N VAL A 235 -3.25 8.68 13.75
CA VAL A 235 -2.31 8.76 12.63
C VAL A 235 -2.81 7.91 11.45
N VAL A 236 -2.82 8.49 10.26
CA VAL A 236 -3.05 7.77 8.99
C VAL A 236 -1.70 7.52 8.38
N ALA A 237 -1.30 6.26 8.34
CA ALA A 237 0.08 5.85 8.06
C ALA A 237 0.34 5.51 6.58
N GLY A 238 -0.71 5.36 5.75
CA GLY A 238 -0.54 4.82 4.41
C GLY A 238 0.16 3.46 4.46
N ASP A 239 0.90 3.11 3.40
CA ASP A 239 1.57 1.82 3.28
C ASP A 239 2.88 1.70 4.06
N LEU A 240 3.20 2.70 4.91
CA LEU A 240 4.15 2.45 5.99
C LEU A 240 3.66 1.31 6.90
N VAL A 241 2.33 1.08 6.92
CA VAL A 241 1.68 0.00 7.67
C VAL A 241 0.63 -0.68 6.80
N VAL A 242 0.87 -1.94 6.42
CA VAL A 242 -0.06 -2.80 5.66
C VAL A 242 -0.29 -4.07 6.43
N TYR A 243 -1.55 -4.45 6.65
CA TYR A 243 -1.95 -5.64 7.40
C TYR A 243 -2.70 -6.65 6.49
N PRO A 244 -2.57 -7.97 6.68
CA PRO A 244 -1.78 -8.66 7.72
C PRO A 244 -0.31 -8.92 7.36
N ILE A 245 0.06 -8.78 6.10
CA ILE A 245 1.44 -8.97 5.63
C ILE A 245 1.94 -7.63 5.08
N PRO A 246 3.07 -7.08 5.57
CA PRO A 246 3.63 -5.84 5.06
C PRO A 246 3.93 -5.92 3.56
N TYR A 247 3.72 -4.82 2.83
CA TYR A 247 4.07 -4.73 1.42
C TYR A 247 5.51 -4.23 1.27
N ILE A 248 6.47 -5.18 1.17
CA ILE A 248 7.90 -4.88 1.08
C ILE A 248 8.43 -5.49 -0.23
N TYR A 249 8.12 -4.87 -1.36
CA TYR A 249 8.55 -5.33 -2.68
C TYR A 249 9.60 -4.42 -3.31
N ASP A 250 9.46 -3.13 -3.07
CA ASP A 250 10.38 -2.07 -3.41
C ASP A 250 10.62 -1.24 -2.14
N GLY A 251 11.07 -0.02 -2.25
CA GLY A 251 11.20 0.90 -1.13
C GLY A 251 12.55 0.83 -0.43
N TYR A 252 12.56 1.24 0.82
CA TYR A 252 13.77 1.59 1.56
C TYR A 252 13.77 0.92 2.95
N PRO A 253 13.78 -0.42 3.05
CA PRO A 253 13.59 -1.11 4.32
C PRO A 253 14.63 -0.75 5.39
N ALA A 254 15.86 -0.42 5.02
CA ALA A 254 16.87 0.03 5.98
C ALA A 254 16.52 1.39 6.62
N GLU A 255 15.92 2.31 5.86
CA GLU A 255 15.44 3.60 6.39
C GLU A 255 14.06 3.48 7.02
N TRP A 256 13.21 2.59 6.49
CA TRP A 256 11.86 2.36 6.99
C TRP A 256 11.82 1.97 8.47
N ILE A 257 12.85 1.27 8.95
CA ILE A 257 13.03 0.97 10.39
C ILE A 257 12.96 2.27 11.22
N GLN A 258 13.71 3.30 10.80
CA GLN A 258 13.71 4.60 11.49
C GLN A 258 12.40 5.36 11.28
N THR A 259 11.80 5.27 10.08
CA THR A 259 10.51 5.88 9.75
C THR A 259 9.40 5.33 10.64
N LEU A 260 9.34 4.01 10.86
CA LEU A 260 8.40 3.39 11.81
C LEU A 260 8.69 3.79 13.26
N GLN A 261 9.97 3.97 13.64
CA GLN A 261 10.32 4.49 14.95
C GLN A 261 9.83 5.93 15.13
N ASN A 262 9.95 6.78 14.10
CA ASN A 262 9.44 8.16 14.15
C ASN A 262 7.91 8.18 14.20
N LEU A 263 7.22 7.25 13.52
CA LEU A 263 5.77 7.10 13.59
C LEU A 263 5.32 6.77 15.01
N SER A 264 6.01 5.85 15.69
CA SER A 264 5.72 5.49 17.10
C SER A 264 5.93 6.64 18.09
N GLN A 265 6.62 7.72 17.70
CA GLN A 265 6.82 8.90 18.57
C GLN A 265 5.66 9.90 18.48
N LEU A 266 4.66 9.70 17.62
CA LEU A 266 3.54 10.64 17.41
C LEU A 266 2.45 10.58 18.50
N ASP A 267 2.63 9.81 19.57
CA ASP A 267 1.60 9.64 20.65
C ASP A 267 0.20 9.31 20.06
N ALA A 268 0.16 8.43 19.06
CA ALA A 268 -1.08 8.04 18.41
C ALA A 268 -1.71 6.85 19.14
N GLY A 269 -2.95 7.02 19.60
CA GLY A 269 -3.76 5.93 20.16
C GLY A 269 -4.54 5.14 19.11
N THR A 270 -4.62 5.66 17.87
CA THR A 270 -5.29 5.02 16.75
C THR A 270 -4.43 5.16 15.50
N ILE A 271 -4.18 4.05 14.82
CA ILE A 271 -3.36 3.99 13.60
C ILE A 271 -4.24 3.45 12.47
N VAL A 272 -4.38 4.23 11.41
CA VAL A 272 -5.06 3.82 10.18
C VAL A 272 -4.00 3.35 9.19
N PRO A 273 -3.93 2.05 8.89
CA PRO A 273 -2.99 1.52 7.92
C PRO A 273 -3.44 1.85 6.49
N GLY A 274 -2.54 1.72 5.51
CA GLY A 274 -2.94 1.83 4.10
C GLY A 274 -3.87 0.70 3.67
N HIS A 275 -3.69 -0.50 4.22
CA HIS A 275 -4.58 -1.65 4.03
C HIS A 275 -4.81 -2.39 5.36
N GLY A 276 -6.02 -2.92 5.51
CA GLY A 276 -6.41 -3.68 6.68
C GLY A 276 -7.18 -2.85 7.73
N PRO A 277 -7.48 -3.42 8.89
CA PRO A 277 -8.30 -2.77 9.91
C PRO A 277 -7.53 -1.70 10.68
N VAL A 278 -8.25 -0.73 11.22
CA VAL A 278 -7.75 0.24 12.21
C VAL A 278 -7.10 -0.47 13.39
N MET A 279 -5.98 0.04 13.85
CA MET A 279 -5.22 -0.46 15.00
C MET A 279 -5.35 0.52 16.17
N HIS A 280 -5.39 -0.01 17.38
CA HIS A 280 -5.53 0.79 18.60
C HIS A 280 -4.31 0.72 19.52
N ASP A 281 -3.21 0.16 19.02
CA ASP A 281 -1.90 0.14 19.65
C ASP A 281 -0.79 -0.01 18.59
N GLU A 282 0.45 0.09 19.02
CA GLU A 282 1.64 0.03 18.16
C GLU A 282 2.18 -1.40 17.94
N THR A 283 1.52 -2.41 18.48
CA THR A 283 2.05 -3.80 18.49
C THR A 283 2.42 -4.27 17.09
N TYR A 284 1.56 -4.00 16.10
CA TYR A 284 1.82 -4.40 14.73
C TYR A 284 2.91 -3.55 14.05
N VAL A 285 2.92 -2.24 14.29
CA VAL A 285 3.96 -1.33 13.76
C VAL A 285 5.34 -1.76 14.25
N LEU A 286 5.46 -2.06 15.55
CA LEU A 286 6.70 -2.55 16.16
C LEU A 286 7.08 -3.93 15.62
N LEU A 287 6.10 -4.80 15.35
CA LEU A 287 6.34 -6.11 14.74
C LEU A 287 6.96 -5.98 13.35
N VAL A 288 6.44 -5.08 12.50
CA VAL A 288 6.96 -4.80 11.16
C VAL A 288 8.39 -4.24 11.25
N ARG A 289 8.61 -3.26 12.12
CA ARG A 289 9.94 -2.70 12.37
C ARG A 289 10.94 -3.78 12.80
N ASP A 290 10.56 -4.62 13.74
CA ASP A 290 11.45 -5.63 14.33
C ASP A 290 11.77 -6.73 13.31
N LEU A 291 10.84 -7.08 12.42
CA LEU A 291 11.09 -7.98 11.28
C LEU A 291 12.18 -7.41 10.37
N MET A 292 12.03 -6.16 9.92
CA MET A 292 13.01 -5.50 9.04
C MET A 292 14.37 -5.37 9.73
N LYS A 293 14.36 -4.99 11.00
CA LYS A 293 15.59 -4.87 11.80
C LYS A 293 16.30 -6.22 11.94
N SER A 294 15.57 -7.29 12.23
CA SER A 294 16.13 -8.64 12.32
C SER A 294 16.76 -9.09 11.00
N ALA A 295 16.08 -8.85 9.87
CA ALA A 295 16.62 -9.15 8.54
C ALA A 295 17.91 -8.37 8.25
N MET A 296 17.92 -7.07 8.56
CA MET A 296 19.08 -6.20 8.35
C MET A 296 20.27 -6.61 9.24
N ASP A 297 20.02 -6.88 10.52
CA ASP A 297 21.08 -7.28 11.46
C ASP A 297 21.74 -8.59 11.04
N GLN A 298 20.94 -9.59 10.61
CA GLN A 298 21.46 -10.88 10.12
C GLN A 298 22.24 -10.72 8.81
N LEU A 299 21.74 -9.87 7.88
CA LEU A 299 22.46 -9.55 6.64
C LEU A 299 23.81 -8.90 6.95
N ASN A 300 23.84 -7.88 7.81
CA ASN A 300 25.06 -7.20 8.19
C ASN A 300 26.09 -8.15 8.85
N ALA A 301 25.62 -9.05 9.71
CA ALA A 301 26.48 -10.08 10.32
C ALA A 301 27.07 -11.03 9.28
N LYS A 302 26.28 -11.40 8.26
CA LYS A 302 26.75 -12.24 7.15
C LYS A 302 27.78 -11.52 6.29
N LEU A 303 27.52 -10.26 5.93
CA LEU A 303 28.44 -9.44 5.14
C LEU A 303 29.78 -9.20 5.87
N ALA A 304 29.73 -9.00 7.18
CA ALA A 304 30.97 -8.88 7.99
C ALA A 304 31.86 -10.13 7.93
N GLN A 305 31.28 -11.30 7.70
CA GLN A 305 32.00 -12.57 7.59
C GLN A 305 32.43 -12.90 6.16
N ALA A 306 31.56 -12.65 5.18
CA ALA A 306 31.72 -13.08 3.80
C ALA A 306 32.38 -12.02 2.91
N GLY A 307 32.44 -10.76 3.35
CA GLY A 307 32.99 -9.63 2.59
C GLY A 307 31.90 -8.69 2.04
N PRO A 308 32.30 -7.62 1.35
CA PRO A 308 31.39 -6.61 0.84
C PRO A 308 30.33 -7.18 -0.11
N ALA A 309 29.09 -6.68 0.00
CA ALA A 309 27.94 -7.14 -0.78
C ALA A 309 28.17 -7.07 -2.29
N MET A 310 28.95 -6.10 -2.77
CA MET A 310 29.28 -5.94 -4.19
C MET A 310 30.03 -7.14 -4.83
N PHE A 311 30.61 -8.03 -4.01
CA PHE A 311 31.32 -9.24 -4.47
C PHE A 311 30.51 -10.51 -4.23
N LEU A 312 29.27 -10.40 -3.73
CA LEU A 312 28.39 -11.50 -3.39
C LEU A 312 27.15 -11.48 -4.28
N THR A 313 26.46 -12.59 -4.32
CA THR A 313 25.11 -12.70 -4.91
C THR A 313 24.07 -12.83 -3.81
N ILE A 314 22.82 -12.61 -4.15
CA ILE A 314 21.71 -12.84 -3.20
C ILE A 314 21.70 -14.30 -2.71
N ASP A 315 22.10 -15.26 -3.56
CA ASP A 315 22.15 -16.69 -3.20
C ASP A 315 23.19 -16.99 -2.14
N ASP A 316 24.26 -16.18 -2.03
CA ASP A 316 25.30 -16.34 -1.01
C ASP A 316 24.82 -15.94 0.40
N VAL A 317 23.76 -15.15 0.48
CA VAL A 317 23.29 -14.56 1.75
C VAL A 317 21.91 -15.03 2.18
N LYS A 318 20.97 -15.25 1.25
CA LYS A 318 19.55 -15.52 1.56
C LYS A 318 19.34 -16.72 2.49
N GLY A 319 20.16 -17.77 2.36
CA GLY A 319 20.06 -18.98 3.20
C GLY A 319 20.57 -18.80 4.62
N SER A 320 21.21 -17.65 4.93
CA SER A 320 21.72 -17.35 6.27
C SER A 320 20.80 -16.45 7.09
N ILE A 321 19.70 -15.96 6.49
CA ILE A 321 18.74 -15.06 7.14
C ILE A 321 17.49 -15.86 7.50
N ASP A 322 17.27 -16.03 8.81
CA ASP A 322 16.13 -16.76 9.36
C ASP A 322 15.11 -15.78 9.98
N LEU A 323 13.92 -15.72 9.38
CA LEU A 323 12.80 -14.91 9.84
C LEU A 323 11.58 -15.76 10.25
N THR A 324 11.76 -17.08 10.41
CA THR A 324 10.67 -18.02 10.72
C THR A 324 9.98 -17.72 12.06
N SER A 325 10.71 -17.14 13.02
CA SER A 325 10.16 -16.75 14.32
C SER A 325 9.07 -15.67 14.23
N PHE A 326 9.02 -14.91 13.14
CA PHE A 326 7.98 -13.90 12.89
C PHE A 326 6.75 -14.47 12.18
N GLN A 327 6.89 -15.56 11.42
CA GLN A 327 5.83 -16.11 10.57
C GLN A 327 4.52 -16.35 11.33
N GLN A 328 4.59 -16.95 12.52
CA GLN A 328 3.40 -17.23 13.32
C GLN A 328 2.64 -15.96 13.72
N ARG A 329 3.37 -14.86 13.96
CA ARG A 329 2.75 -13.58 14.37
C ARG A 329 2.09 -12.85 13.21
N PHE A 330 2.58 -13.02 11.97
CA PHE A 330 2.02 -12.41 10.77
C PHE A 330 0.95 -13.27 10.10
N ALA A 331 1.19 -14.58 10.01
CA ALA A 331 0.42 -15.48 9.16
C ALA A 331 -0.37 -16.54 9.94
N GLY A 332 -0.09 -16.73 11.24
CA GLY A 332 -0.73 -17.79 12.02
C GLY A 332 -0.54 -19.16 11.37
N ASN A 333 -1.65 -19.89 11.21
CA ASN A 333 -1.70 -21.19 10.54
C ASN A 333 -2.35 -21.10 9.14
N ASP A 334 -2.63 -19.91 8.64
CA ASP A 334 -3.25 -19.70 7.34
C ASP A 334 -2.21 -19.95 6.22
N LYS A 335 -2.50 -20.88 5.33
CA LYS A 335 -1.56 -21.31 4.28
C LYS A 335 -1.28 -20.20 3.27
N ASP A 336 -2.27 -19.39 2.95
CA ASP A 336 -2.14 -18.30 1.96
C ASP A 336 -1.34 -17.14 2.56
N LEU A 337 -1.57 -16.83 3.83
CA LEU A 337 -0.77 -15.83 4.56
C LEU A 337 0.66 -16.31 4.78
N ILE A 338 0.88 -17.61 5.03
CA ILE A 338 2.23 -18.19 5.12
C ILE A 338 2.96 -18.04 3.77
N ALA A 339 2.29 -18.32 2.66
CA ALA A 339 2.87 -18.14 1.32
C ALA A 339 3.19 -16.67 1.04
N ALA A 340 2.27 -15.76 1.37
CA ALA A 340 2.47 -14.32 1.23
C ALA A 340 3.63 -13.82 2.11
N TYR A 341 3.72 -14.28 3.36
CA TYR A 341 4.81 -13.98 4.27
C TYR A 341 6.18 -14.42 3.72
N ASN A 342 6.27 -15.65 3.21
CA ASN A 342 7.51 -16.19 2.64
C ASN A 342 7.96 -15.37 1.40
N ASN A 343 7.02 -14.97 0.55
CA ASN A 343 7.31 -14.11 -0.60
C ASN A 343 7.78 -12.71 -0.15
N MET A 344 7.10 -12.11 0.80
CA MET A 344 7.46 -10.80 1.35
C MET A 344 8.85 -10.83 1.98
N THR A 345 9.16 -11.82 2.82
CA THR A 345 10.48 -11.92 3.46
C THR A 345 11.61 -12.18 2.47
N ALA A 346 11.37 -12.96 1.42
CA ALA A 346 12.33 -13.16 0.34
C ALA A 346 12.63 -11.82 -0.40
N ASN A 347 11.61 -11.00 -0.64
CA ASN A 347 11.79 -9.67 -1.22
C ASN A 347 12.49 -8.71 -0.26
N LEU A 348 12.13 -8.71 1.03
CA LEU A 348 12.79 -7.90 2.05
C LEU A 348 14.31 -8.16 2.06
N VAL A 349 14.72 -9.43 2.10
CA VAL A 349 16.14 -9.82 2.07
C VAL A 349 16.82 -9.36 0.79
N LYS A 350 16.13 -9.49 -0.35
CA LYS A 350 16.64 -9.04 -1.65
C LYS A 350 16.85 -7.52 -1.68
N VAL A 351 15.87 -6.74 -1.26
CA VAL A 351 15.96 -5.26 -1.28
C VAL A 351 17.04 -4.78 -0.32
N LEU A 352 17.12 -5.32 0.88
CA LEU A 352 18.20 -5.01 1.83
C LEU A 352 19.58 -5.33 1.27
N PHE A 353 19.72 -6.45 0.56
CA PHE A 353 20.99 -6.82 -0.09
C PHE A 353 21.35 -5.87 -1.23
N GLU A 354 20.37 -5.46 -2.04
CA GLU A 354 20.55 -4.45 -3.10
C GLU A 354 20.97 -3.10 -2.53
N GLU A 355 20.32 -2.64 -1.45
CA GLU A 355 20.72 -1.41 -0.73
C GLU A 355 22.15 -1.50 -0.18
N ALA A 356 22.53 -2.64 0.39
CA ALA A 356 23.88 -2.87 0.91
C ALA A 356 24.96 -2.90 -0.20
N SER A 357 24.57 -3.33 -1.42
CA SER A 357 25.47 -3.41 -2.58
C SER A 357 25.75 -2.05 -3.22
N LEU A 358 24.94 -1.02 -2.90
CA LEU A 358 25.10 0.35 -3.39
C LEU A 358 25.95 1.23 -2.45
N ARG A 359 26.31 0.72 -1.28
CA ARG A 359 27.13 1.39 -0.27
C ARG A 359 28.60 1.01 -0.42
#